data_6c57846c54c43226171cbac14f9ea936
#
_entry.id   6c57846c54c43226171cbac14f9ea936
#
_cell.length_a   1.000
_cell.length_b   1.000
_cell.length_c   1.000
_cell.angle_alpha   90.00
_cell.angle_beta   90.00
_cell.angle_gamma   90.00
#
_symmetry.space_group_name_H-M   'P 1'
#
loop_
_entity.id
_entity.type
_entity.pdbx_description
1 polymer ?
#
loop_
_entity_poly.entity_id
_entity_poly.type
_entity_poly.pdbx_seq_one_letter_code
_entity_poly.pdbx_strand_id
1 'polypeptide(L)'
;MKQFYIAGIVPEEEGGFSVYFPDMPNVAAGGETIEEAINNASEGLIVALRGIAEQNGAIPSPSLLADVRDKVMAERKADELPYSDETIYQYIAAPSLSMVPVRVNVTIPKSTLEEVDAKAKLYGFTRSGFLAHAAQQYQG
;
A
#
# COMPACT_ATOMS: atom_id res chain seq x y z
N MET A 1 6.24 14.21 -2.43
CA MET A 1 7.42 13.59 -1.82
C MET A 1 7.07 12.18 -1.37
N LYS A 2 7.88 11.20 -1.76
CA LYS A 2 7.66 9.82 -1.34
C LYS A 2 8.04 9.63 0.13
N GLN A 3 7.22 8.90 0.85
CA GLN A 3 7.55 8.45 2.20
C GLN A 3 8.04 7.01 2.13
N PHE A 4 8.89 6.64 3.09
CA PHE A 4 9.39 5.29 3.23
C PHE A 4 8.98 4.75 4.60
N TYR A 5 8.36 3.58 4.59
CA TYR A 5 8.02 2.86 5.81
C TYR A 5 8.94 1.66 5.96
N ILE A 6 9.32 1.34 7.17
CA ILE A 6 10.24 0.24 7.42
C ILE A 6 9.46 -1.03 7.71
N ALA A 7 9.75 -2.08 6.93
CA ALA A 7 9.22 -3.42 7.16
C ALA A 7 10.28 -4.29 7.83
N GLY A 8 9.90 -5.04 8.84
CA GLY A 8 10.74 -6.09 9.41
C GLY A 8 10.46 -7.40 8.69
N ILE A 9 11.47 -8.01 8.12
CA ILE A 9 11.37 -9.28 7.39
C ILE A 9 12.09 -10.34 8.21
N VAL A 10 11.30 -11.20 8.86
CA VAL A 10 11.81 -12.19 9.81
C VAL A 10 11.84 -13.57 9.15
N PRO A 11 13.02 -14.21 9.05
CA PRO A 11 13.08 -15.58 8.57
C PRO A 11 12.42 -16.53 9.59
N GLU A 12 11.63 -17.46 9.08
CA GLU A 12 10.95 -18.44 9.91
C GLU A 12 11.73 -19.74 9.97
N GLU A 13 11.67 -20.43 11.11
CA GLU A 13 12.38 -21.71 11.29
C GLU A 13 11.94 -22.78 10.29
N GLU A 14 10.67 -22.77 9.92
CA GLU A 14 10.09 -23.74 8.98
C GLU A 14 10.33 -23.36 7.52
N GLY A 15 11.03 -22.27 7.28
CA GLY A 15 11.26 -21.71 5.96
C GLY A 15 10.36 -20.52 5.66
N GLY A 16 10.78 -19.73 4.68
CA GLY A 16 10.04 -18.52 4.31
C GLY A 16 10.29 -17.35 5.26
N PHE A 17 9.54 -16.29 5.05
CA PHE A 17 9.71 -15.02 5.76
C PHE A 17 8.35 -14.43 6.13
N SER A 18 8.28 -13.87 7.32
CA SER A 18 7.12 -13.07 7.77
C SER A 18 7.48 -11.60 7.73
N VAL A 19 6.54 -10.77 7.28
CA VAL A 19 6.73 -9.32 7.16
C VAL A 19 5.90 -8.62 8.23
N TYR A 20 6.55 -7.69 8.94
CA TYR A 20 5.92 -6.84 9.95
C TYR A 20 6.02 -5.38 9.54
N PHE A 21 4.87 -4.68 9.58
CA PHE A 21 4.81 -3.24 9.38
C PHE A 21 4.22 -2.60 10.63
N PRO A 22 5.03 -2.27 11.65
CA PRO A 22 4.47 -1.67 12.87
C PRO A 22 3.67 -0.38 12.64
N ASP A 23 4.03 0.42 11.63
CA ASP A 23 3.29 1.63 11.29
C ASP A 23 1.97 1.34 10.58
N MET A 24 1.82 0.14 10.02
CA MET A 24 0.62 -0.33 9.29
C MET A 24 0.19 -1.68 9.83
N PRO A 25 -0.39 -1.74 11.05
CA PRO A 25 -0.62 -3.02 11.73
C PRO A 25 -1.59 -3.97 11.01
N ASN A 26 -2.38 -3.45 10.06
CA ASN A 26 -3.30 -4.28 9.30
C ASN A 26 -2.68 -4.94 8.07
N VAL A 27 -1.40 -4.68 7.79
CA VAL A 27 -0.70 -5.33 6.70
C VAL A 27 -0.17 -6.67 7.20
N ALA A 28 -0.68 -7.75 6.61
CA ALA A 28 -0.16 -9.09 6.83
C ALA A 28 0.49 -9.56 5.53
N ALA A 29 1.79 -9.81 5.58
CA ALA A 29 2.53 -10.21 4.40
C ALA A 29 3.61 -11.22 4.76
N GLY A 30 4.13 -11.89 3.76
CA GLY A 30 5.19 -12.86 3.88
C GLY A 30 5.57 -13.37 2.50
N GLY A 31 6.46 -14.32 2.45
CA GLY A 31 6.88 -14.94 1.21
C GLY A 31 7.84 -16.08 1.47
N GLU A 32 8.04 -16.93 0.48
CA GLU A 32 9.01 -18.00 0.57
C GLU A 32 10.43 -17.54 0.32
N THR A 33 10.58 -16.43 -0.40
CA THR A 33 11.88 -15.79 -0.68
C THR A 33 11.86 -14.35 -0.20
N ILE A 34 13.05 -13.75 -0.06
CA ILE A 34 13.19 -12.33 0.29
C ILE A 34 12.52 -11.45 -0.76
N GLU A 35 12.72 -11.75 -2.03
CA GLU A 35 12.12 -10.99 -3.14
C GLU A 35 10.60 -11.00 -3.06
N GLU A 36 10.03 -12.19 -2.86
CA GLU A 36 8.58 -12.34 -2.73
C GLU A 36 8.05 -11.59 -1.51
N ALA A 37 8.74 -11.69 -0.37
CA ALA A 37 8.36 -10.98 0.85
C ALA A 37 8.36 -9.46 0.65
N ILE A 38 9.37 -8.91 -0.01
CA ILE A 38 9.47 -7.47 -0.30
C ILE A 38 8.35 -7.03 -1.25
N ASN A 39 8.10 -7.79 -2.30
CA ASN A 39 7.03 -7.48 -3.24
C ASN A 39 5.65 -7.50 -2.58
N ASN A 40 5.40 -8.50 -1.74
CA ASN A 40 4.13 -8.61 -1.00
C ASN A 40 3.99 -7.49 0.03
N ALA A 41 5.09 -7.09 0.67
CA ALA A 41 5.11 -5.94 1.58
C ALA A 41 4.74 -4.65 0.86
N SER A 42 5.30 -4.42 -0.33
CA SER A 42 5.00 -3.23 -1.14
C SER A 42 3.53 -3.18 -1.54
N GLU A 43 2.97 -4.29 -2.00
CA GLU A 43 1.55 -4.38 -2.35
C GLU A 43 0.65 -4.15 -1.15
N GLY A 44 0.99 -4.76 -0.02
CA GLY A 44 0.24 -4.61 1.24
C GLY A 44 0.23 -3.17 1.72
N LEU A 45 1.36 -2.48 1.61
CA LEU A 45 1.46 -1.06 1.98
C LEU A 45 0.54 -0.19 1.13
N ILE A 46 0.52 -0.41 -0.18
CA ILE A 46 -0.36 0.34 -1.09
C ILE A 46 -1.84 0.13 -0.74
N VAL A 47 -2.23 -1.11 -0.49
CA VAL A 47 -3.60 -1.45 -0.10
C VAL A 47 -3.98 -0.78 1.22
N ALA A 48 -3.09 -0.81 2.21
CA ALA A 48 -3.32 -0.19 3.52
C ALA A 48 -3.48 1.33 3.38
N LEU A 49 -2.61 1.99 2.64
CA LEU A 49 -2.67 3.43 2.42
C LEU A 49 -3.95 3.84 1.68
N ARG A 50 -4.34 3.06 0.67
CA ARG A 50 -5.59 3.28 -0.05
C ARG A 50 -6.79 3.18 0.90
N GLY A 51 -6.82 2.16 1.74
CA GLY A 51 -7.89 1.97 2.71
C GLY A 51 -8.02 3.15 3.67
N ILE A 52 -6.90 3.66 4.17
CA ILE A 52 -6.89 4.84 5.06
C ILE A 52 -7.40 6.07 4.30
N ALA A 53 -6.94 6.29 3.06
CA ALA A 53 -7.36 7.42 2.25
C ALA A 53 -8.86 7.38 1.93
N GLU A 54 -9.41 6.21 1.62
CA GLU A 54 -10.83 6.04 1.33
C GLU A 54 -11.72 6.36 2.54
N GLN A 55 -11.20 6.16 3.74
CA GLN A 55 -11.91 6.45 4.99
C GLN A 55 -11.59 7.83 5.55
N ASN A 56 -10.83 8.64 4.82
CA ASN A 56 -10.33 9.95 5.28
C ASN A 56 -9.59 9.84 6.62
N GLY A 57 -8.92 8.72 6.84
CA GLY A 57 -8.14 8.48 8.04
C GLY A 57 -6.80 9.21 8.03
N ALA A 58 -6.19 9.31 9.21
CA ALA A 58 -4.86 9.90 9.34
C ALA A 58 -3.80 8.89 8.89
N ILE A 59 -2.92 9.32 7.99
CA ILE A 59 -1.81 8.50 7.53
C ILE A 59 -0.72 8.51 8.61
N PRO A 60 -0.27 7.34 9.09
CA PRO A 60 0.79 7.28 10.08
C PRO A 60 2.08 7.87 9.55
N SER A 61 2.78 8.61 10.40
CA SER A 61 4.14 9.06 10.08
C SER A 61 5.10 7.88 10.21
N PRO A 62 6.08 7.74 9.30
CA PRO A 62 7.05 6.65 9.40
C PRO A 62 7.85 6.71 10.69
N SER A 63 7.95 5.58 11.39
CA SER A 63 8.76 5.45 12.59
C SER A 63 10.24 5.30 12.26
N LEU A 64 11.08 5.60 13.24
CA LEU A 64 12.53 5.39 13.14
C LEU A 64 12.86 3.88 13.24
N LEU A 65 13.99 3.51 12.67
CA LEU A 65 14.44 2.11 12.64
C LEU A 65 14.46 1.47 14.03
N ALA A 66 14.98 2.17 15.04
CA ALA A 66 15.06 1.63 16.41
C ALA A 66 13.66 1.29 16.95
N ASP A 67 12.69 2.15 16.72
CA ASP A 67 11.32 1.94 17.18
C ASP A 67 10.65 0.78 16.44
N VAL A 68 10.88 0.67 15.13
CA VAL A 68 10.36 -0.45 14.33
C VAL A 68 10.93 -1.77 14.84
N ARG A 69 12.24 -1.82 15.06
CA ARG A 69 12.91 -3.02 15.59
C ARG A 69 12.33 -3.45 16.92
N ASP A 70 12.17 -2.52 17.85
CA ASP A 70 11.63 -2.81 19.18
C ASP A 70 10.22 -3.36 19.09
N LYS A 71 9.39 -2.79 18.21
CA LYS A 71 8.00 -3.25 18.02
C LYS A 71 7.95 -4.63 17.38
N VAL A 72 8.80 -4.91 16.39
CA VAL A 72 8.87 -6.25 15.76
C VAL A 72 9.28 -7.29 16.79
N MET A 73 10.30 -7.01 17.59
CA MET A 73 10.76 -7.90 18.65
C MET A 73 9.65 -8.15 19.68
N ALA A 74 8.95 -7.09 20.09
CA ALA A 74 7.86 -7.19 21.07
C ALA A 74 6.68 -8.01 20.52
N GLU A 75 6.33 -7.82 19.27
CA GLU A 75 5.22 -8.55 18.61
C GLU A 75 5.55 -10.04 18.50
N ARG A 76 6.78 -10.38 18.09
CA ARG A 76 7.24 -11.77 18.05
C ARG A 76 7.18 -12.43 19.44
N LYS A 77 7.61 -11.70 20.44
CA LYS A 77 7.58 -12.18 21.82
C LYS A 77 6.15 -12.41 22.32
N ALA A 78 5.23 -11.47 22.00
CA ALA A 78 3.83 -11.59 22.38
C ALA A 78 3.16 -12.81 21.76
N ASP A 79 3.57 -13.16 20.55
CA ASP A 79 3.06 -14.33 19.81
C ASP A 79 3.84 -15.62 20.17
N GLU A 80 4.77 -15.54 21.12
CA GLU A 80 5.61 -16.66 21.53
C GLU A 80 6.45 -17.25 20.38
N LEU A 81 6.85 -16.38 19.45
CA LEU A 81 7.69 -16.74 18.31
C LEU A 81 9.12 -16.27 18.52
N PRO A 82 10.12 -17.03 18.04
CA PRO A 82 11.50 -16.62 18.17
C PRO A 82 11.82 -15.42 17.28
N TYR A 83 12.73 -14.57 17.74
CA TYR A 83 13.27 -13.48 16.94
C TYR A 83 14.63 -13.91 16.39
N SER A 84 14.80 -13.76 15.09
CA SER A 84 16.07 -14.09 14.42
C SER A 84 16.95 -12.86 14.29
N ASP A 85 18.24 -13.01 14.57
CA ASP A 85 19.25 -11.96 14.35
C ASP A 85 19.46 -11.70 12.83
N GLU A 86 18.96 -12.59 11.98
CA GLU A 86 19.01 -12.44 10.53
C GLU A 86 17.82 -11.62 9.99
N THR A 87 16.99 -11.06 10.86
CA THR A 87 15.88 -10.20 10.45
C THR A 87 16.40 -9.00 9.68
N ILE A 88 15.75 -8.76 8.53
CA ILE A 88 16.09 -7.66 7.65
C ILE A 88 15.08 -6.53 7.85
N TYR A 89 15.58 -5.30 7.96
CA TYR A 89 14.72 -4.11 8.02
C TYR A 89 14.85 -3.36 6.71
N GLN A 90 13.77 -3.37 5.93
CA GLN A 90 13.75 -2.85 4.57
C GLN A 90 12.87 -1.62 4.50
N TYR A 91 13.40 -0.54 3.90
CA TYR A 91 12.62 0.64 3.59
C TYR A 91 11.76 0.36 2.35
N ILE A 92 10.46 0.51 2.52
CA ILE A 92 9.48 0.30 1.45
C ILE A 92 8.89 1.66 1.07
N ALA A 93 9.06 2.03 -0.20
CA ALA A 93 8.55 3.29 -0.71
C ALA A 93 7.02 3.26 -0.80
N ALA A 94 6.39 4.30 -0.28
CA ALA A 94 4.97 4.52 -0.46
C ALA A 94 4.74 5.51 -1.60
N PRO A 95 3.70 5.35 -2.42
CA PRO A 95 3.35 6.38 -3.40
C PRO A 95 2.89 7.64 -2.69
N SER A 96 2.96 8.78 -3.38
CA SER A 96 2.36 10.00 -2.86
C SER A 96 0.86 9.77 -2.62
N LEU A 97 0.32 10.27 -1.52
CA LEU A 97 -1.10 10.13 -1.20
C LEU A 97 -2.00 10.72 -2.29
N SER A 98 -1.55 11.78 -2.95
CA SER A 98 -2.27 12.37 -4.06
C SER A 98 -2.38 11.43 -5.26
N MET A 99 -1.55 10.40 -5.33
CA MET A 99 -1.56 9.39 -6.39
C MET A 99 -2.31 8.12 -5.99
N VAL A 100 -2.71 7.99 -4.73
CA VAL A 100 -3.46 6.82 -4.27
C VAL A 100 -4.90 6.96 -4.76
N PRO A 101 -5.42 6.02 -5.58
CA PRO A 101 -6.80 6.11 -6.05
C PRO A 101 -7.80 6.02 -4.89
N VAL A 102 -8.81 6.87 -4.94
CA VAL A 102 -9.91 6.86 -3.98
C VAL A 102 -11.19 6.49 -4.72
N ARG A 103 -11.95 5.54 -4.19
CA ARG A 103 -13.22 5.13 -4.79
C ARG A 103 -14.29 6.18 -4.47
N VAL A 104 -14.93 6.68 -5.51
CA VAL A 104 -16.05 7.61 -5.37
C VAL A 104 -17.24 7.12 -6.22
N ASN A 105 -18.44 7.45 -5.78
CA ASN A 105 -19.65 7.16 -6.53
C ASN A 105 -20.19 8.48 -7.08
N VAL A 106 -20.40 8.51 -8.40
CA VAL A 106 -20.98 9.68 -9.07
C VAL A 106 -22.17 9.24 -9.90
N THR A 107 -23.16 10.11 -10.00
CA THR A 107 -24.33 9.91 -10.88
C THR A 107 -24.10 10.71 -12.16
N ILE A 108 -24.14 10.01 -13.29
CA ILE A 108 -23.92 10.60 -14.61
C ILE A 108 -25.12 10.26 -15.50
N PRO A 109 -25.67 11.21 -16.26
CA PRO A 109 -26.73 10.91 -17.23
C PRO A 109 -26.28 9.83 -18.20
N LYS A 110 -27.23 8.97 -18.62
CA LYS A 110 -26.93 7.84 -19.49
C LYS A 110 -26.25 8.26 -20.78
N SER A 111 -26.71 9.32 -21.41
CA SER A 111 -26.12 9.82 -22.65
C SER A 111 -24.68 10.28 -22.47
N THR A 112 -24.39 10.94 -21.37
CA THR A 112 -23.02 11.38 -21.04
C THR A 112 -22.10 10.18 -20.76
N LEU A 113 -22.62 9.16 -20.06
CA LEU A 113 -21.86 7.96 -19.79
C LEU A 113 -21.51 7.20 -21.07
N GLU A 114 -22.46 7.11 -22.01
CA GLU A 114 -22.20 6.47 -23.30
C GLU A 114 -21.10 7.21 -24.07
N GLU A 115 -21.09 8.53 -24.02
CA GLU A 115 -20.07 9.36 -24.64
C GLU A 115 -18.71 9.14 -23.98
N VAL A 116 -18.67 9.10 -22.65
CA VAL A 116 -17.45 8.81 -21.87
C VAL A 116 -16.87 7.46 -22.23
N ASP A 117 -17.72 6.42 -22.27
CA ASP A 117 -17.26 5.06 -22.58
C ASP A 117 -16.73 4.95 -24.01
N ALA A 118 -17.37 5.61 -24.97
CA ALA A 118 -16.92 5.64 -26.35
C ALA A 118 -15.56 6.32 -26.50
N LYS A 119 -15.37 7.45 -25.85
CA LYS A 119 -14.11 8.18 -25.87
C LYS A 119 -13.00 7.41 -25.14
N ALA A 120 -13.32 6.81 -24.00
CA ALA A 120 -12.36 6.00 -23.25
C ALA A 120 -11.83 4.86 -24.11
N LYS A 121 -12.74 4.14 -24.77
CA LYS A 121 -12.35 3.03 -25.66
C LYS A 121 -11.51 3.50 -26.83
N LEU A 122 -11.86 4.62 -27.43
CA LEU A 122 -11.15 5.18 -28.59
C LEU A 122 -9.71 5.54 -28.24
N TYR A 123 -9.47 6.07 -27.05
CA TYR A 123 -8.15 6.54 -26.63
C TYR A 123 -7.42 5.56 -25.71
N GLY A 124 -7.93 4.36 -25.50
CA GLY A 124 -7.26 3.33 -24.71
C GLY A 124 -7.33 3.53 -23.20
N PHE A 125 -8.31 4.25 -22.71
CA PHE A 125 -8.53 4.43 -21.27
C PHE A 125 -9.58 3.47 -20.74
N THR A 126 -9.53 3.21 -19.44
CA THR A 126 -10.68 2.73 -18.70
C THR A 126 -11.63 3.90 -18.47
N ARG A 127 -12.89 3.63 -18.08
CA ARG A 127 -13.84 4.68 -17.72
C ARG A 127 -13.27 5.62 -16.65
N SER A 128 -12.77 5.05 -15.55
CA SER A 128 -12.20 5.83 -14.46
C SER A 128 -10.95 6.61 -14.88
N GLY A 129 -10.08 5.99 -15.66
CA GLY A 129 -8.88 6.64 -16.18
C GLY A 129 -9.21 7.81 -17.10
N PHE A 130 -10.20 7.63 -17.97
CA PHE A 130 -10.66 8.71 -18.85
C PHE A 130 -11.26 9.88 -18.06
N LEU A 131 -12.10 9.60 -17.07
CA LEU A 131 -12.71 10.65 -16.25
C LEU A 131 -11.66 11.43 -15.48
N ALA A 132 -10.68 10.75 -14.89
CA ALA A 132 -9.58 11.42 -14.18
C ALA A 132 -8.77 12.30 -15.13
N HIS A 133 -8.44 11.79 -16.31
CA HIS A 133 -7.68 12.54 -17.32
C HIS A 133 -8.46 13.77 -17.78
N ALA A 134 -9.74 13.60 -18.11
CA ALA A 134 -10.60 14.70 -18.56
C ALA A 134 -10.70 15.80 -17.51
N ALA A 135 -10.85 15.43 -16.23
CA ALA A 135 -10.93 16.40 -15.14
C ALA A 135 -9.63 17.21 -15.02
N GLN A 136 -8.47 16.56 -15.20
CA GLN A 136 -7.17 17.24 -15.16
C GLN A 136 -6.98 18.19 -16.34
N GLN A 137 -7.58 17.88 -17.49
CA GLN A 137 -7.44 18.68 -18.71
C GLN A 137 -8.42 19.84 -18.78
N TYR A 138 -9.47 19.84 -17.97
CA TYR A 138 -10.47 20.90 -18.01
C TYR A 138 -9.90 22.21 -17.47
N GLN A 139 -10.04 23.28 -18.29
CA GLN A 139 -9.57 24.61 -17.98
C GLN A 139 -10.76 25.57 -18.05
N GLY A 140 -11.54 25.54 -17.02
CA GLY A 140 -12.72 26.37 -16.94
C GLY A 140 -12.64 27.42 -15.86
#